data_cd1a4c57cdf0fe8dad5345b89aadbd5f
#
_entry.id   cd1a4c57cdf0fe8dad5345b89aadbd5f
#
_cell.length_a   1.000
_cell.length_b   1.000
_cell.length_c   1.000
_cell.angle_alpha   90.00
_cell.angle_beta   90.00
_cell.angle_gamma   90.00
#
_symmetry.space_group_name_H-M   'P 1'
#
loop_
_entity.id
_entity.type
_entity.pdbx_description
1 polymer ?
#
loop_
_entity_poly.entity_id
_entity_poly.type
_entity_poly.pdbx_seq_one_letter_code
_entity_poly.pdbx_strand_id
1 'polypeptide(L)'
;MICPSCHRQVPEGAHFCPHCGTPIDDKCPHCGHQNIPNAKFCAFCGRPLLAGTTRRPQGSFTPTEDIYQEEEKTYEPEKVSRKVNWKVVLISVLVLILATTGAQYYLKHSKSIKFSDASPSVSEEINSIVKLKKTTDIEQYSNLSNDGMVAADDHYIYMSNANNKLVKLDKKMNVIKNYGIKQATYLNLVGEKLYYTDSNHHISVLDTKTGKHEILQNVGAFYMTYHDNKLYYQNDDDNESLYVYDLSTKVSTKLLEEHIYNMNFVGDTIYLTGKSSIISYNMTTKATDTIYNEKVYGSVYNDGYLYFITDRQSLGRVSVKSKESQIILTDMGYSMFVMSDEAIYYVGSDAKMYRLDLSTKKTTAVYQFQSHRINGMQIVNDHLFVKDNQDWKVVNTSNTKYAVIFEN
;
A
#
# COMPACT_ATOMS: atom_id res chain seq x y z
N MET A 1 -27.23 -20.62 -7.11
CA MET A 1 -26.57 -20.27 -5.82
C MET A 1 -27.54 -19.52 -4.92
N ILE A 2 -27.23 -19.34 -3.63
CA ILE A 2 -28.09 -18.60 -2.69
C ILE A 2 -27.47 -17.23 -2.43
N CYS A 3 -28.27 -16.16 -2.50
CA CYS A 3 -27.80 -14.81 -2.22
C CYS A 3 -27.34 -14.66 -0.76
N PRO A 4 -26.14 -14.15 -0.48
CA PRO A 4 -25.61 -14.02 0.88
C PRO A 4 -26.34 -12.96 1.72
N SER A 5 -27.07 -12.04 1.07
CA SER A 5 -27.75 -10.92 1.75
C SER A 5 -29.25 -11.22 2.03
N CYS A 6 -30.01 -11.72 1.04
CA CYS A 6 -31.45 -11.94 1.20
C CYS A 6 -31.84 -13.41 1.23
N HIS A 7 -30.90 -14.35 1.18
CA HIS A 7 -31.05 -15.82 1.23
C HIS A 7 -32.00 -16.42 0.19
N ARG A 8 -32.31 -15.71 -0.89
CA ARG A 8 -33.14 -16.23 -2.00
C ARG A 8 -32.28 -16.89 -3.06
N GLN A 9 -32.86 -17.81 -3.79
CA GLN A 9 -32.19 -18.48 -4.91
C GLN A 9 -31.88 -17.48 -6.03
N VAL A 10 -30.67 -17.57 -6.57
CA VAL A 10 -30.17 -16.73 -7.67
C VAL A 10 -29.77 -17.64 -8.82
N PRO A 11 -30.11 -17.30 -10.07
CA PRO A 11 -29.68 -18.04 -11.25
C PRO A 11 -28.16 -18.20 -11.32
N GLU A 12 -27.69 -19.30 -11.89
CA GLU A 12 -26.27 -19.55 -12.10
C GLU A 12 -25.73 -18.55 -13.13
N GLY A 13 -24.60 -17.89 -12.84
CA GLY A 13 -24.00 -16.86 -13.70
C GLY A 13 -24.56 -15.44 -13.50
N ALA A 14 -25.45 -15.20 -12.55
CA ALA A 14 -25.92 -13.85 -12.25
C ALA A 14 -24.86 -13.04 -11.47
N HIS A 15 -24.52 -11.86 -11.95
CA HIS A 15 -23.59 -10.93 -11.30
C HIS A 15 -24.21 -10.15 -10.13
N PHE A 16 -25.54 -10.08 -10.08
CA PHE A 16 -26.32 -9.41 -9.02
C PHE A 16 -27.54 -10.24 -8.65
N CYS A 17 -27.94 -10.18 -7.39
CA CYS A 17 -29.19 -10.78 -6.95
C CYS A 17 -30.39 -10.03 -7.54
N PRO A 18 -31.31 -10.70 -8.31
CA PRO A 18 -32.46 -10.03 -8.89
C PRO A 18 -33.50 -9.57 -7.86
N HIS A 19 -33.39 -10.04 -6.60
CA HIS A 19 -34.34 -9.72 -5.53
C HIS A 19 -33.92 -8.55 -4.64
N CYS A 20 -32.61 -8.34 -4.43
CA CYS A 20 -32.11 -7.31 -3.52
C CYS A 20 -30.96 -6.47 -4.09
N GLY A 21 -30.54 -6.72 -5.33
CA GLY A 21 -29.47 -5.97 -5.98
C GLY A 21 -28.05 -6.26 -5.44
N THR A 22 -27.88 -7.17 -4.46
CA THR A 22 -26.56 -7.49 -3.90
C THR A 22 -25.67 -8.11 -4.98
N PRO A 23 -24.42 -7.63 -5.15
CA PRO A 23 -23.45 -8.26 -6.04
C PRO A 23 -23.16 -9.70 -5.59
N ILE A 24 -23.12 -10.62 -6.54
CA ILE A 24 -22.87 -12.05 -6.30
C ILE A 24 -21.51 -12.45 -6.85
N ASP A 25 -20.97 -11.64 -7.74
CA ASP A 25 -19.63 -11.84 -8.28
C ASP A 25 -18.61 -11.19 -7.33
N ASP A 26 -17.67 -12.00 -6.84
CA ASP A 26 -16.57 -11.54 -5.96
C ASP A 26 -15.47 -10.83 -6.75
N LYS A 27 -15.66 -10.60 -8.05
CA LYS A 27 -14.70 -9.87 -8.88
C LYS A 27 -14.81 -8.37 -8.67
N CYS A 28 -13.65 -7.75 -8.53
CA CYS A 28 -13.56 -6.30 -8.44
C CYS A 28 -14.03 -5.65 -9.75
N PRO A 29 -15.00 -4.73 -9.74
CA PRO A 29 -15.47 -4.06 -10.95
C PRO A 29 -14.43 -3.15 -11.60
N HIS A 30 -13.37 -2.78 -10.86
CA HIS A 30 -12.32 -1.88 -11.34
C HIS A 30 -11.13 -2.61 -11.96
N CYS A 31 -10.72 -3.77 -11.40
CA CYS A 31 -9.53 -4.48 -11.86
C CYS A 31 -9.77 -5.95 -12.23
N GLY A 32 -11.00 -6.46 -12.10
CA GLY A 32 -11.35 -7.84 -12.41
C GLY A 32 -10.82 -8.89 -11.42
N HIS A 33 -10.09 -8.47 -10.38
CA HIS A 33 -9.52 -9.40 -9.41
C HIS A 33 -10.59 -10.14 -8.61
N GLN A 34 -10.42 -11.47 -8.45
CA GLN A 34 -11.30 -12.31 -7.65
C GLN A 34 -11.01 -12.07 -6.16
N ASN A 35 -12.02 -11.65 -5.41
CA ASN A 35 -11.89 -11.41 -3.98
C ASN A 35 -12.56 -12.51 -3.16
N ILE A 36 -12.29 -12.53 -1.86
CA ILE A 36 -13.03 -13.40 -0.94
C ILE A 36 -14.48 -12.90 -0.80
N PRO A 37 -15.45 -13.78 -0.60
CA PRO A 37 -16.84 -13.41 -0.40
C PRO A 37 -17.01 -12.35 0.69
N ASN A 38 -17.83 -11.32 0.41
CA ASN A 38 -18.08 -10.19 1.32
C ASN A 38 -16.88 -9.28 1.63
N ALA A 39 -15.84 -9.28 0.85
CA ALA A 39 -14.76 -8.31 0.97
C ALA A 39 -15.29 -6.88 0.77
N LYS A 40 -14.98 -5.97 1.69
CA LYS A 40 -15.38 -4.55 1.60
C LYS A 40 -14.52 -3.77 0.62
N PHE A 41 -13.28 -4.20 0.43
CA PHE A 41 -12.29 -3.60 -0.45
C PHE A 41 -11.65 -4.69 -1.29
N CYS A 42 -11.27 -4.35 -2.50
CA CYS A 42 -10.51 -5.25 -3.35
C CYS A 42 -9.12 -5.49 -2.75
N ALA A 43 -8.79 -6.76 -2.53
CA ALA A 43 -7.49 -7.15 -2.00
C ALA A 43 -6.32 -6.75 -2.93
N PHE A 44 -6.64 -6.52 -4.20
CA PHE A 44 -5.65 -6.22 -5.22
C PHE A 44 -5.46 -4.71 -5.46
N CYS A 45 -6.55 -3.97 -5.72
CA CYS A 45 -6.46 -2.54 -6.06
C CYS A 45 -6.89 -1.60 -4.91
N GLY A 46 -7.23 -2.14 -3.73
CA GLY A 46 -7.64 -1.37 -2.56
C GLY A 46 -9.00 -0.65 -2.68
N ARG A 47 -9.63 -0.66 -3.86
CA ARG A 47 -10.90 0.03 -4.08
C ARG A 47 -12.05 -0.65 -3.37
N PRO A 48 -13.06 0.10 -2.87
CA PRO A 48 -14.22 -0.49 -2.22
C PRO A 48 -15.03 -1.33 -3.21
N LEU A 49 -15.38 -2.55 -2.79
CA LEU A 49 -16.17 -3.50 -3.58
C LEU A 49 -17.68 -3.27 -3.40
N LEU A 50 -18.06 -2.56 -2.33
CA LEU A 50 -19.45 -2.16 -2.06
C LEU A 50 -19.59 -0.68 -2.44
N ALA A 51 -19.75 -0.40 -3.72
CA ALA A 51 -20.22 0.89 -4.17
C ALA A 51 -21.75 0.92 -4.02
N GLY A 52 -22.20 1.40 -2.88
CA GLY A 52 -23.54 1.96 -2.78
C GLY A 52 -23.57 3.25 -3.57
N THR A 53 -23.64 3.18 -4.88
CA THR A 53 -23.91 4.35 -5.72
C THR A 53 -25.38 4.71 -5.59
N THR A 54 -25.67 5.65 -4.73
CA THR A 54 -26.86 6.50 -4.85
C THR A 54 -26.72 7.36 -6.12
N ARG A 55 -26.95 6.78 -7.29
CA ARG A 55 -27.44 7.52 -8.44
C ARG A 55 -28.92 7.29 -8.54
N ARG A 56 -29.67 8.27 -8.07
CA ARG A 56 -31.12 8.40 -8.25
C ARG A 56 -31.38 8.53 -9.76
N PRO A 57 -32.16 7.64 -10.40
CA PRO A 57 -32.73 7.96 -11.70
C PRO A 57 -33.87 8.95 -11.46
N GLN A 58 -33.80 10.10 -12.12
CA GLN A 58 -35.00 10.95 -12.30
C GLN A 58 -35.94 10.23 -13.25
N GLY A 59 -36.99 9.66 -12.70
CA GLY A 59 -38.12 9.13 -13.42
C GLY A 59 -39.34 9.32 -12.52
N SER A 60 -40.20 10.22 -12.92
CA SER A 60 -41.47 10.54 -12.31
C SER A 60 -42.38 9.29 -12.29
N PHE A 61 -42.72 8.80 -11.10
CA PHE A 61 -43.88 7.93 -10.91
C PHE A 61 -44.76 8.55 -9.81
N THR A 62 -45.98 8.83 -10.21
CA THR A 62 -47.08 9.20 -9.32
C THR A 62 -47.47 8.02 -8.41
N PRO A 63 -47.75 8.27 -7.13
CA PRO A 63 -48.17 7.21 -6.22
C PRO A 63 -49.67 6.90 -6.46
N THR A 64 -49.98 5.65 -6.72
CA THR A 64 -51.32 5.11 -6.47
C THR A 64 -51.32 4.57 -5.03
N GLU A 65 -52.22 5.13 -4.25
CA GLU A 65 -52.59 4.65 -2.91
C GLU A 65 -53.24 3.29 -3.05
N ASP A 66 -52.64 2.27 -2.43
CA ASP A 66 -53.38 1.05 -2.05
C ASP A 66 -53.18 0.78 -0.57
N ILE A 67 -54.30 0.86 0.08
CA ILE A 67 -54.54 0.73 1.52
C ILE A 67 -54.29 -0.72 1.94
N TYR A 68 -53.31 -0.96 2.82
CA TYR A 68 -53.28 -2.17 3.64
C TYR A 68 -53.49 -1.77 5.10
N GLN A 69 -54.66 -2.19 5.61
CA GLN A 69 -54.96 -2.15 7.04
C GLN A 69 -54.11 -3.21 7.75
N GLU A 70 -53.18 -2.81 8.59
CA GLU A 70 -52.54 -3.67 9.56
C GLU A 70 -53.45 -3.79 10.81
N GLU A 71 -53.95 -5.01 11.07
CA GLU A 71 -54.52 -5.36 12.37
C GLU A 71 -53.48 -5.34 13.46
N GLU A 72 -53.61 -4.43 14.38
CA GLU A 72 -52.87 -4.37 15.64
C GLU A 72 -53.21 -5.57 16.53
N LYS A 73 -52.40 -6.63 16.53
CA LYS A 73 -52.42 -7.67 17.56
C LYS A 73 -51.64 -7.19 18.78
N THR A 74 -52.34 -6.76 19.79
CA THR A 74 -51.75 -6.51 21.12
C THR A 74 -51.19 -7.80 21.71
N TYR A 75 -49.88 -7.80 21.90
CA TYR A 75 -49.14 -8.90 22.52
C TYR A 75 -49.06 -8.63 24.03
N GLU A 76 -49.82 -9.37 24.84
CA GLU A 76 -49.61 -9.41 26.28
C GLU A 76 -48.36 -10.24 26.62
N PRO A 77 -47.41 -9.74 27.42
CA PRO A 77 -46.22 -10.53 27.78
C PRO A 77 -46.58 -11.60 28.82
N GLU A 78 -46.50 -12.87 28.40
CA GLU A 78 -46.57 -14.00 29.34
C GLU A 78 -45.39 -13.91 30.31
N LYS A 79 -45.70 -13.82 31.60
CA LYS A 79 -44.72 -13.88 32.70
C LYS A 79 -44.20 -15.31 32.81
N VAL A 80 -43.12 -15.62 32.07
CA VAL A 80 -42.35 -16.83 32.27
C VAL A 80 -41.50 -16.73 33.53
N SER A 81 -42.02 -17.29 34.61
CA SER A 81 -41.26 -17.50 35.86
C SER A 81 -40.17 -18.58 35.60
N ARG A 82 -38.99 -18.15 35.17
CA ARG A 82 -37.83 -19.04 35.12
C ARG A 82 -37.32 -19.30 36.52
N LYS A 83 -37.58 -20.50 37.04
CA LYS A 83 -36.91 -20.99 38.25
C LYS A 83 -35.40 -21.03 37.99
N VAL A 84 -34.66 -20.15 38.64
CA VAL A 84 -33.18 -20.13 38.53
C VAL A 84 -32.64 -21.41 39.14
N ASN A 85 -31.96 -22.20 38.32
CA ASN A 85 -31.33 -23.42 38.83
C ASN A 85 -30.00 -23.05 39.53
N TRP A 86 -30.09 -22.85 40.84
CA TRP A 86 -28.97 -22.46 41.69
C TRP A 86 -27.74 -23.37 41.60
N LYS A 87 -27.92 -24.64 41.22
CA LYS A 87 -26.77 -25.54 40.95
C LYS A 87 -25.94 -25.07 39.77
N VAL A 88 -26.58 -24.62 38.73
CA VAL A 88 -25.88 -24.08 37.52
C VAL A 88 -25.16 -22.78 37.87
N VAL A 89 -25.80 -21.90 38.64
CA VAL A 89 -25.16 -20.64 39.09
C VAL A 89 -23.94 -20.90 39.97
N LEU A 90 -24.04 -21.84 40.92
CA LEU A 90 -22.91 -22.22 41.78
C LEU A 90 -21.73 -22.84 40.99
N ILE A 91 -22.02 -23.68 40.01
CA ILE A 91 -20.98 -24.27 39.15
C ILE A 91 -20.31 -23.16 38.31
N SER A 92 -21.08 -22.23 37.75
CA SER A 92 -20.52 -21.11 36.97
C SER A 92 -19.62 -20.20 37.83
N VAL A 93 -20.01 -19.89 39.07
CA VAL A 93 -19.20 -19.13 40.02
C VAL A 93 -17.92 -19.87 40.40
N LEU A 94 -18.02 -21.19 40.63
CA LEU A 94 -16.85 -22.02 40.97
C LEU A 94 -15.84 -22.08 39.83
N VAL A 95 -16.32 -22.19 38.57
CA VAL A 95 -15.46 -22.15 37.36
C VAL A 95 -14.78 -20.79 37.21
N LEU A 96 -15.51 -19.70 37.49
CA LEU A 96 -14.93 -18.35 37.44
C LEU A 96 -13.82 -18.15 38.50
N ILE A 97 -14.05 -18.66 39.71
CA ILE A 97 -13.06 -18.61 40.81
C ILE A 97 -11.83 -19.44 40.46
N LEU A 98 -12.01 -20.63 39.90
CA LEU A 98 -10.89 -21.47 39.46
C LEU A 98 -10.12 -20.87 38.30
N ALA A 99 -10.79 -20.22 37.36
CA ALA A 99 -10.15 -19.53 36.26
C ALA A 99 -9.35 -18.30 36.73
N THR A 100 -9.89 -17.51 37.65
CA THR A 100 -9.20 -16.32 38.19
C THR A 100 -8.02 -16.71 39.11
N THR A 101 -8.20 -17.70 39.97
CA THR A 101 -7.09 -18.21 40.82
C THR A 101 -6.03 -18.93 40.00
N GLY A 102 -6.41 -19.67 38.97
CA GLY A 102 -5.47 -20.31 38.03
C GLY A 102 -4.67 -19.28 37.26
N ALA A 103 -5.33 -18.20 36.77
CA ALA A 103 -4.65 -17.10 36.09
C ALA A 103 -3.69 -16.35 37.03
N GLN A 104 -4.10 -16.07 38.26
CA GLN A 104 -3.23 -15.43 39.26
C GLN A 104 -2.07 -16.34 39.69
N TYR A 105 -2.30 -17.65 39.83
CA TYR A 105 -1.24 -18.61 40.09
C TYR A 105 -0.27 -18.70 38.92
N TYR A 106 -0.77 -18.70 37.66
CA TYR A 106 0.04 -18.71 36.46
C TYR A 106 0.88 -17.43 36.33
N LEU A 107 0.28 -16.25 36.58
CA LEU A 107 0.99 -14.97 36.55
C LEU A 107 2.02 -14.84 37.70
N LYS A 108 1.77 -15.49 38.86
CA LYS A 108 2.67 -15.44 40.00
C LYS A 108 3.79 -16.50 39.91
N HIS A 109 3.58 -17.58 39.16
CA HIS A 109 4.53 -18.70 39.02
C HIS A 109 5.04 -18.88 37.58
N SER A 110 4.52 -18.12 36.59
CA SER A 110 5.26 -17.91 35.36
C SER A 110 6.54 -17.21 35.79
N LYS A 111 7.60 -17.98 35.97
CA LYS A 111 8.94 -17.45 35.97
C LYS A 111 8.96 -16.52 34.76
N SER A 112 9.07 -15.24 35.00
CA SER A 112 9.52 -14.32 33.97
C SER A 112 10.72 -15.05 33.38
N ILE A 113 10.60 -15.51 32.15
CA ILE A 113 11.74 -15.86 31.34
C ILE A 113 12.41 -14.48 31.25
N LYS A 114 13.32 -14.23 32.20
CA LYS A 114 14.31 -13.20 32.01
C LYS A 114 15.05 -13.69 30.80
N PHE A 115 14.75 -13.13 29.64
CA PHE A 115 15.70 -13.02 28.57
C PHE A 115 16.85 -12.19 29.17
N SER A 116 17.75 -12.87 29.85
CA SER A 116 19.03 -12.35 30.30
C SER A 116 20.03 -12.54 29.17
N ASP A 117 19.69 -12.05 28.02
CA ASP A 117 20.64 -11.48 27.11
C ASP A 117 20.15 -10.05 26.91
N ALA A 118 20.72 -9.16 27.69
CA ALA A 118 20.63 -7.76 27.48
C ALA A 118 21.24 -7.49 26.09
N SER A 119 20.39 -7.65 25.07
CA SER A 119 20.64 -6.91 23.83
C SER A 119 20.72 -5.45 24.26
N PRO A 120 21.80 -4.74 23.90
CA PRO A 120 21.89 -3.31 24.16
C PRO A 120 20.60 -2.69 23.70
N SER A 121 20.08 -1.71 24.43
CA SER A 121 18.81 -1.08 24.12
C SER A 121 18.84 -0.73 22.65
N VAL A 122 17.78 -1.08 21.89
CA VAL A 122 17.65 -0.86 20.44
C VAL A 122 18.04 0.58 20.06
N SER A 123 17.88 1.54 20.98
CA SER A 123 18.29 2.93 20.85
C SER A 123 19.81 3.16 20.81
N GLU A 124 20.64 2.32 21.43
CA GLU A 124 22.10 2.52 21.47
C GLU A 124 22.81 1.97 20.23
N GLU A 125 22.30 0.87 19.66
CA GLU A 125 22.88 0.29 18.43
C GLU A 125 22.46 1.03 17.16
N ILE A 126 21.27 1.63 17.11
CA ILE A 126 20.86 2.53 16.02
C ILE A 126 21.74 3.77 15.97
N ASN A 127 22.26 4.22 17.11
CA ASN A 127 23.13 5.38 17.22
C ASN A 127 24.44 5.30 16.47
N SER A 128 24.91 4.12 16.10
CA SER A 128 26.24 3.94 15.51
C SER A 128 26.26 3.83 13.97
N ILE A 129 25.12 3.78 13.27
CA ILE A 129 25.12 3.14 11.95
C ILE A 129 24.51 3.95 10.82
N VAL A 130 23.74 5.01 11.04
CA VAL A 130 23.05 5.64 9.90
C VAL A 130 23.86 6.81 9.34
N LYS A 131 24.73 6.53 8.37
CA LYS A 131 25.10 7.51 7.36
C LYS A 131 23.94 7.69 6.40
N LEU A 132 23.01 8.58 6.72
CA LEU A 132 21.99 8.96 5.74
C LEU A 132 22.68 9.52 4.52
N LYS A 133 22.23 9.12 3.36
CA LYS A 133 22.58 9.69 2.06
C LYS A 133 21.27 10.06 1.37
N LYS A 134 21.32 10.99 0.45
CA LYS A 134 20.19 11.27 -0.42
C LYS A 134 19.76 9.96 -1.10
N THR A 135 18.46 9.72 -1.16
CA THR A 135 17.86 8.60 -1.91
C THR A 135 18.40 8.59 -3.35
N THR A 136 18.91 7.46 -3.84
CA THR A 136 19.33 7.30 -5.23
C THR A 136 18.15 7.31 -6.18
N ASP A 137 18.37 7.52 -7.48
CA ASP A 137 17.28 7.51 -8.47
C ASP A 137 16.60 6.14 -8.52
N ILE A 138 17.36 5.04 -8.39
CA ILE A 138 16.81 3.68 -8.38
C ILE A 138 15.93 3.45 -7.16
N GLU A 139 16.41 3.82 -5.97
CA GLU A 139 15.61 3.75 -4.74
C GLU A 139 14.35 4.61 -4.85
N GLN A 140 14.47 5.82 -5.42
CA GLN A 140 13.33 6.72 -5.61
C GLN A 140 12.30 6.11 -6.56
N TYR A 141 12.69 5.63 -7.75
CA TYR A 141 11.75 5.00 -8.68
C TYR A 141 11.11 3.74 -8.09
N SER A 142 11.91 2.97 -7.35
CA SER A 142 11.44 1.81 -6.60
C SER A 142 10.41 2.19 -5.54
N ASN A 143 10.67 3.24 -4.77
CA ASN A 143 9.73 3.74 -3.77
C ASN A 143 8.46 4.29 -4.41
N LEU A 144 8.57 5.06 -5.49
CA LEU A 144 7.43 5.64 -6.21
C LEU A 144 6.53 4.57 -6.85
N SER A 145 7.08 3.42 -7.25
CA SER A 145 6.28 2.28 -7.72
C SER A 145 5.48 1.59 -6.59
N ASN A 146 5.78 1.92 -5.33
CA ASN A 146 5.14 1.43 -4.12
C ASN A 146 4.57 2.60 -3.28
N ASP A 147 3.83 3.51 -3.88
CA ASP A 147 3.18 4.68 -3.30
C ASP A 147 4.13 5.78 -2.78
N GLY A 148 5.44 5.60 -2.84
CA GLY A 148 6.44 6.62 -2.51
C GLY A 148 6.23 7.27 -1.15
N MET A 149 6.08 6.49 -0.09
CA MET A 149 5.75 7.00 1.25
C MET A 149 6.97 7.43 2.08
N VAL A 150 8.18 7.26 1.55
CA VAL A 150 9.43 7.63 2.24
C VAL A 150 10.37 8.34 1.26
N ALA A 151 11.00 9.41 1.72
CA ALA A 151 12.07 10.12 1.03
C ALA A 151 13.13 10.58 2.05
N ALA A 152 14.39 10.72 1.65
CA ALA A 152 15.45 11.17 2.54
C ALA A 152 16.46 12.08 1.86
N ASP A 153 17.08 12.91 2.69
CA ASP A 153 18.32 13.62 2.39
C ASP A 153 19.48 13.10 3.28
N ASP A 154 20.63 13.76 3.24
CA ASP A 154 21.80 13.38 4.04
C ASP A 154 21.61 13.56 5.56
N HIS A 155 20.50 14.12 6.02
CA HIS A 155 20.26 14.51 7.40
C HIS A 155 18.98 13.94 7.98
N TYR A 156 17.93 13.79 7.17
CA TYR A 156 16.58 13.51 7.64
C TYR A 156 15.85 12.54 6.72
N ILE A 157 14.88 11.85 7.31
CA ILE A 157 13.90 11.03 6.60
C ILE A 157 12.54 11.70 6.72
N TYR A 158 11.78 11.70 5.65
CA TYR A 158 10.40 12.18 5.56
C TYR A 158 9.52 11.00 5.21
N MET A 159 8.48 10.76 5.98
CA MET A 159 7.59 9.62 5.74
C MET A 159 6.16 9.86 6.22
N SER A 160 5.22 9.17 5.60
CA SER A 160 3.88 9.00 6.15
C SER A 160 3.90 7.91 7.21
N ASN A 161 3.72 8.28 8.48
CA ASN A 161 3.78 7.35 9.62
C ASN A 161 2.57 6.40 9.67
N ALA A 162 2.48 5.56 10.71
CA ALA A 162 1.39 4.61 10.91
C ALA A 162 0.00 5.26 10.97
N ASN A 163 -0.09 6.50 11.48
CA ASN A 163 -1.32 7.30 11.49
C ASN A 163 -1.55 8.06 10.16
N ASN A 164 -0.82 7.70 9.10
CA ASN A 164 -0.84 8.36 7.81
C ASN A 164 -0.56 9.88 7.89
N LYS A 165 0.27 10.32 8.83
CA LYS A 165 0.71 11.72 8.95
C LYS A 165 2.13 11.86 8.45
N LEU A 166 2.39 12.92 7.68
CA LEU A 166 3.74 13.24 7.21
C LEU A 166 4.60 13.72 8.39
N VAL A 167 5.66 13.00 8.66
CA VAL A 167 6.61 13.28 9.74
C VAL A 167 8.04 13.40 9.19
N LYS A 168 8.87 14.11 9.95
CA LYS A 168 10.32 14.21 9.75
C LYS A 168 11.03 13.45 10.86
N LEU A 169 11.96 12.58 10.49
CA LEU A 169 12.76 11.78 11.41
C LEU A 169 14.22 12.24 11.38
N ASP A 170 14.90 12.11 12.51
CA ASP A 170 16.34 12.22 12.59
C ASP A 170 17.05 10.90 12.20
N LYS A 171 18.40 10.91 12.22
CA LYS A 171 19.24 9.72 11.94
C LYS A 171 19.01 8.56 12.93
N LYS A 172 18.40 8.83 14.07
CA LYS A 172 18.06 7.85 15.11
C LYS A 172 16.62 7.36 15.00
N MET A 173 15.95 7.72 13.91
CA MET A 173 14.56 7.39 13.66
C MET A 173 13.56 8.03 14.66
N ASN A 174 13.98 9.07 15.39
CA ASN A 174 13.05 9.82 16.24
C ASN A 174 12.23 10.79 15.39
N VAL A 175 10.94 10.88 15.67
CA VAL A 175 10.07 11.90 15.08
C VAL A 175 10.43 13.26 15.69
N ILE A 176 11.03 14.14 14.87
CA ILE A 176 11.44 15.49 15.30
C ILE A 176 10.45 16.57 14.84
N LYS A 177 9.59 16.26 13.86
CA LYS A 177 8.54 17.17 13.41
C LYS A 177 7.36 16.38 12.81
N ASN A 178 6.16 16.78 13.16
CA ASN A 178 4.92 16.36 12.53
C ASN A 178 4.34 17.57 11.78
N TYR A 179 4.12 17.42 10.47
CA TYR A 179 3.62 18.50 9.64
C TYR A 179 2.08 18.61 9.61
N GLY A 180 1.38 17.64 10.21
CA GLY A 180 -0.09 17.59 10.23
C GLY A 180 -0.73 17.21 8.90
N ILE A 181 0.06 17.02 7.85
CA ILE A 181 -0.39 16.62 6.52
C ILE A 181 -0.76 15.13 6.56
N LYS A 182 -1.95 14.79 6.06
CA LYS A 182 -2.46 13.41 6.06
C LYS A 182 -2.26 12.76 4.69
N GLN A 183 -1.96 11.45 4.70
CA GLN A 183 -1.89 10.59 3.52
C GLN A 183 -1.01 11.15 2.39
N ALA A 184 0.14 11.73 2.75
CA ALA A 184 1.11 12.15 1.75
C ALA A 184 1.75 10.92 1.08
N THR A 185 1.67 10.87 -0.25
CA THR A 185 2.26 9.80 -1.08
C THR A 185 3.08 10.40 -2.22
N TYR A 186 3.82 9.56 -2.93
CA TYR A 186 4.70 9.97 -4.02
C TYR A 186 5.64 11.11 -3.63
N LEU A 187 6.33 10.92 -2.48
CA LEU A 187 7.24 11.90 -1.92
C LEU A 187 8.48 12.10 -2.80
N ASN A 188 8.71 13.33 -3.24
CA ASN A 188 9.89 13.74 -4.00
C ASN A 188 10.58 14.88 -3.27
N LEU A 189 11.74 14.62 -2.67
CA LEU A 189 12.50 15.60 -1.91
C LEU A 189 13.55 16.27 -2.79
N VAL A 190 13.46 17.58 -2.93
CA VAL A 190 14.38 18.39 -3.74
C VAL A 190 14.85 19.61 -2.92
N GLY A 191 16.04 19.53 -2.37
CA GLY A 191 16.52 20.52 -1.42
C GLY A 191 15.60 20.64 -0.21
N GLU A 192 15.11 21.83 0.08
CA GLU A 192 14.16 22.07 1.19
C GLU A 192 12.67 21.90 0.77
N LYS A 193 12.38 21.47 -0.45
CA LYS A 193 11.02 21.25 -0.96
C LYS A 193 10.72 19.77 -1.03
N LEU A 194 9.59 19.39 -0.44
CA LEU A 194 9.01 18.07 -0.57
C LEU A 194 7.73 18.17 -1.40
N TYR A 195 7.79 17.66 -2.63
CA TYR A 195 6.62 17.51 -3.49
C TYR A 195 5.93 16.20 -3.16
N TYR A 196 4.61 16.19 -3.10
CA TYR A 196 3.83 15.01 -2.71
C TYR A 196 2.41 15.11 -3.26
N THR A 197 1.67 14.01 -3.25
CA THR A 197 0.22 14.05 -3.41
C THR A 197 -0.46 13.92 -2.05
N ASP A 198 -1.48 14.74 -1.82
CA ASP A 198 -2.23 14.77 -0.56
C ASP A 198 -3.34 13.70 -0.50
N SER A 199 -4.17 13.73 0.54
CA SER A 199 -5.28 12.79 0.73
C SER A 199 -6.35 12.81 -0.38
N ASN A 200 -6.38 13.85 -1.19
CA ASN A 200 -7.26 13.98 -2.35
C ASN A 200 -6.50 13.76 -3.67
N HIS A 201 -5.26 13.31 -3.58
CA HIS A 201 -4.33 13.12 -4.69
C HIS A 201 -3.94 14.43 -5.41
N HIS A 202 -4.13 15.59 -4.77
CA HIS A 202 -3.69 16.86 -5.33
C HIS A 202 -2.17 17.00 -5.26
N ILE A 203 -1.56 17.54 -6.31
CA ILE A 203 -0.13 17.85 -6.31
C ILE A 203 0.14 19.00 -5.34
N SER A 204 0.96 18.78 -4.35
CA SER A 204 1.26 19.69 -3.27
C SER A 204 2.76 19.82 -3.02
N VAL A 205 3.16 20.92 -2.41
CA VAL A 205 4.55 21.13 -1.98
C VAL A 205 4.59 21.57 -0.52
N LEU A 206 5.55 21.01 0.22
CA LEU A 206 5.89 21.40 1.59
C LEU A 206 7.30 22.00 1.60
N ASP A 207 7.44 23.17 2.20
CA ASP A 207 8.74 23.70 2.62
C ASP A 207 9.14 23.03 3.94
N THR A 208 10.11 22.16 3.90
CA THR A 208 10.49 21.28 5.03
C THR A 208 11.12 22.06 6.20
N LYS A 209 11.67 23.25 5.93
CA LYS A 209 12.25 24.13 6.94
C LYS A 209 11.19 24.94 7.68
N THR A 210 10.34 25.64 6.94
CA THR A 210 9.30 26.49 7.51
C THR A 210 8.06 25.71 7.93
N GLY A 211 7.72 24.62 7.24
CA GLY A 211 6.50 23.85 7.42
C GLY A 211 5.31 24.40 6.63
N LYS A 212 5.51 25.44 5.82
CA LYS A 212 4.47 25.94 4.92
C LYS A 212 4.23 24.95 3.79
N HIS A 213 2.97 24.67 3.49
CA HIS A 213 2.58 23.83 2.37
C HIS A 213 1.48 24.50 1.57
N GLU A 214 1.42 24.17 0.27
CA GLU A 214 0.41 24.67 -0.65
C GLU A 214 0.08 23.62 -1.72
N ILE A 215 -1.12 23.67 -2.26
CA ILE A 215 -1.54 22.87 -3.40
C ILE A 215 -1.05 23.58 -4.67
N LEU A 216 -0.32 22.85 -5.52
CA LEU A 216 0.16 23.33 -6.82
C LEU A 216 -0.85 23.05 -7.92
N GLN A 217 -1.50 21.87 -7.90
CA GLN A 217 -2.50 21.44 -8.87
C GLN A 217 -3.61 20.67 -8.16
N ASN A 218 -4.86 21.00 -8.51
CA ASN A 218 -6.06 20.34 -8.02
C ASN A 218 -6.53 19.30 -9.05
N VAL A 219 -5.77 18.23 -9.19
CA VAL A 219 -6.01 17.12 -10.14
C VAL A 219 -5.74 15.80 -9.44
N GLY A 220 -6.38 14.73 -9.85
CA GLY A 220 -6.10 13.37 -9.37
C GLY A 220 -4.75 12.86 -9.89
N ALA A 221 -3.66 13.17 -9.17
CA ALA A 221 -2.30 12.81 -9.58
C ALA A 221 -1.79 11.55 -8.87
N PHE A 222 -1.31 10.59 -9.66
CA PHE A 222 -0.69 9.35 -9.18
C PHE A 222 0.70 9.17 -9.78
N TYR A 223 1.54 8.35 -9.16
CA TYR A 223 2.91 8.02 -9.59
C TYR A 223 3.75 9.26 -9.86
N MET A 224 3.48 10.35 -9.13
CA MET A 224 4.15 11.62 -9.35
C MET A 224 5.65 11.50 -9.14
N THR A 225 6.41 11.90 -10.15
CA THR A 225 7.89 11.83 -10.16
C THR A 225 8.47 13.19 -10.52
N TYR A 226 9.35 13.71 -9.69
CA TYR A 226 10.13 14.90 -10.00
C TYR A 226 11.30 14.57 -10.93
N HIS A 227 11.42 15.30 -12.02
CA HIS A 227 12.57 15.26 -12.92
C HIS A 227 12.75 16.62 -13.59
N ASP A 228 13.98 17.16 -13.59
CA ASP A 228 14.36 18.40 -14.27
C ASP A 228 13.40 19.60 -14.05
N ASN A 229 13.20 19.96 -12.77
CA ASN A 229 12.32 21.05 -12.37
C ASN A 229 10.86 20.93 -12.87
N LYS A 230 10.43 19.69 -13.07
CA LYS A 230 9.06 19.33 -13.49
C LYS A 230 8.54 18.20 -12.64
N LEU A 231 7.22 18.12 -12.52
CA LEU A 231 6.50 17.01 -11.91
C LEU A 231 5.75 16.25 -12.99
N TYR A 232 6.15 15.02 -13.26
CA TYR A 232 5.47 14.12 -14.17
C TYR A 232 4.50 13.29 -13.37
N TYR A 233 3.30 13.05 -13.88
CA TYR A 233 2.26 12.33 -13.15
C TYR A 233 1.26 11.68 -14.09
N GLN A 234 0.64 10.62 -13.61
CA GLN A 234 -0.58 10.08 -14.17
C GLN A 234 -1.74 10.98 -13.75
N ASN A 235 -2.54 11.44 -14.70
CA ASN A 235 -3.75 12.19 -14.43
C ASN A 235 -4.97 11.28 -14.45
N ASP A 236 -5.52 10.93 -13.28
CA ASP A 236 -6.68 10.05 -13.13
C ASP A 236 -7.97 10.72 -13.67
N ASP A 237 -8.03 12.05 -13.63
CA ASP A 237 -9.17 12.82 -14.16
C ASP A 237 -9.23 12.80 -15.70
N ASP A 238 -8.13 12.42 -16.37
CA ASP A 238 -8.03 12.35 -17.84
C ASP A 238 -7.48 10.98 -18.29
N ASN A 239 -8.24 9.94 -18.00
CA ASN A 239 -8.01 8.57 -18.48
C ASN A 239 -6.61 8.03 -18.17
N GLU A 240 -6.09 8.34 -16.96
CA GLU A 240 -4.78 7.89 -16.48
C GLU A 240 -3.61 8.31 -17.40
N SER A 241 -3.79 9.38 -18.20
CA SER A 241 -2.83 9.89 -19.17
C SER A 241 -1.58 10.48 -18.51
N LEU A 242 -0.45 10.47 -19.22
CA LEU A 242 0.79 11.09 -18.76
C LEU A 242 0.73 12.61 -18.92
N TYR A 243 0.97 13.32 -17.83
CA TYR A 243 1.07 14.77 -17.76
C TYR A 243 2.40 15.21 -17.18
N VAL A 244 2.76 16.46 -17.48
CA VAL A 244 3.87 17.17 -16.84
C VAL A 244 3.41 18.52 -16.35
N TYR A 245 3.73 18.85 -15.10
CA TYR A 245 3.59 20.19 -14.52
C TYR A 245 4.97 20.84 -14.44
N ASP A 246 5.16 21.94 -15.14
CA ASP A 246 6.41 22.71 -15.12
C ASP A 246 6.39 23.69 -13.95
N LEU A 247 7.36 23.54 -13.03
CA LEU A 247 7.42 24.34 -11.79
C LEU A 247 7.79 25.81 -12.05
N SER A 248 8.41 26.13 -13.20
CA SER A 248 8.77 27.50 -13.56
C SER A 248 7.60 28.25 -14.16
N THR A 249 6.88 27.63 -15.08
CA THR A 249 5.76 28.26 -15.80
C THR A 249 4.43 28.06 -15.09
N LYS A 250 4.35 27.07 -14.18
CA LYS A 250 3.13 26.62 -13.48
C LYS A 250 2.03 26.12 -14.42
N VAL A 251 2.44 25.54 -15.54
CA VAL A 251 1.52 25.00 -16.56
C VAL A 251 1.61 23.48 -16.60
N SER A 252 0.45 22.83 -16.63
CA SER A 252 0.33 21.40 -16.91
C SER A 252 0.10 21.14 -18.39
N THR A 253 0.79 20.11 -18.93
CA THR A 253 0.68 19.72 -20.34
C THR A 253 0.53 18.20 -20.42
N LYS A 254 -0.45 17.73 -21.21
CA LYS A 254 -0.55 16.30 -21.57
C LYS A 254 0.61 15.92 -22.49
N LEU A 255 1.31 14.86 -22.15
CA LEU A 255 2.41 14.32 -22.94
C LEU A 255 2.01 13.11 -23.78
N LEU A 256 1.22 12.21 -23.20
CA LEU A 256 0.83 10.95 -23.83
C LEU A 256 -0.53 10.50 -23.34
N GLU A 257 -1.38 10.04 -24.25
CA GLU A 257 -2.70 9.48 -23.95
C GLU A 257 -2.59 7.96 -23.83
N GLU A 258 -2.04 7.52 -22.71
CA GLU A 258 -1.83 6.12 -22.34
C GLU A 258 -2.03 5.95 -20.84
N HIS A 259 -2.56 4.80 -20.42
CA HIS A 259 -2.68 4.47 -18.99
C HIS A 259 -1.29 4.23 -18.39
N ILE A 260 -0.82 5.13 -17.54
CA ILE A 260 0.53 5.09 -16.96
C ILE A 260 0.47 4.79 -15.47
N TYR A 261 1.21 3.77 -15.03
CA TYR A 261 1.25 3.32 -13.63
C TYR A 261 2.62 3.43 -12.98
N ASN A 262 3.66 3.76 -13.71
CA ASN A 262 4.99 4.03 -13.17
C ASN A 262 5.91 4.63 -14.23
N MET A 263 6.95 5.35 -13.79
CA MET A 263 7.89 6.09 -14.65
C MET A 263 9.32 5.93 -14.16
N ASN A 264 10.25 5.74 -15.11
CA ASN A 264 11.69 5.71 -14.88
C ASN A 264 12.38 6.60 -15.89
N PHE A 265 13.18 7.57 -15.45
CA PHE A 265 13.85 8.53 -16.33
C PHE A 265 15.30 8.11 -16.59
N VAL A 266 15.69 8.06 -17.87
CA VAL A 266 17.04 7.72 -18.31
C VAL A 266 17.42 8.63 -19.46
N GLY A 267 18.18 9.66 -19.20
CA GLY A 267 18.46 10.72 -20.18
C GLY A 267 17.16 11.31 -20.72
N ASP A 268 17.02 11.40 -22.04
CA ASP A 268 15.80 11.93 -22.69
C ASP A 268 14.65 10.91 -22.78
N THR A 269 14.79 9.74 -22.20
CA THR A 269 13.79 8.68 -22.30
C THR A 269 13.10 8.45 -20.97
N ILE A 270 11.76 8.34 -20.99
CA ILE A 270 10.94 7.85 -19.89
C ILE A 270 10.52 6.42 -20.22
N TYR A 271 10.84 5.46 -19.37
CA TYR A 271 10.25 4.13 -19.44
C TYR A 271 8.98 4.12 -18.58
N LEU A 272 7.88 3.75 -19.20
CA LEU A 272 6.53 3.84 -18.67
C LEU A 272 5.92 2.45 -18.52
N THR A 273 5.46 2.10 -17.34
CA THR A 273 4.61 0.92 -17.17
C THR A 273 3.18 1.31 -17.50
N GLY A 274 2.65 0.72 -18.57
CA GLY A 274 1.27 0.94 -19.01
C GLY A 274 0.32 -0.19 -18.57
N LYS A 275 -0.91 -0.15 -19.07
CA LYS A 275 -1.96 -1.13 -18.75
C LYS A 275 -1.61 -2.56 -19.15
N SER A 276 -0.92 -2.75 -20.28
CA SER A 276 -0.63 -4.06 -20.87
C SER A 276 0.79 -4.20 -21.39
N SER A 277 1.64 -3.19 -21.20
CA SER A 277 2.99 -3.17 -21.78
C SER A 277 3.91 -2.26 -20.98
N ILE A 278 5.22 -2.38 -21.23
CA ILE A 278 6.18 -1.33 -20.89
C ILE A 278 6.56 -0.65 -22.20
N ILE A 279 6.48 0.67 -22.24
CA ILE A 279 6.87 1.49 -23.38
C ILE A 279 7.99 2.45 -23.01
N SER A 280 8.77 2.87 -23.99
CA SER A 280 9.62 4.05 -23.86
C SER A 280 8.94 5.26 -24.52
N TYR A 281 9.15 6.43 -23.95
CA TYR A 281 8.73 7.71 -24.49
C TYR A 281 9.94 8.65 -24.52
N ASN A 282 10.32 9.12 -25.72
CA ASN A 282 11.41 10.08 -25.86
C ASN A 282 10.86 11.51 -25.69
N MET A 283 11.36 12.23 -24.69
CA MET A 283 10.87 13.56 -24.32
C MET A 283 11.13 14.63 -25.40
N THR A 284 12.18 14.46 -26.20
CA THR A 284 12.55 15.38 -27.27
C THR A 284 11.75 15.11 -28.55
N THR A 285 11.79 13.89 -29.05
CA THR A 285 11.17 13.52 -30.34
C THR A 285 9.69 13.15 -30.22
N LYS A 286 9.19 12.91 -29.00
CA LYS A 286 7.84 12.43 -28.69
C LYS A 286 7.55 11.01 -29.22
N ALA A 287 8.55 10.33 -29.70
CA ALA A 287 8.42 8.96 -30.18
C ALA A 287 8.22 7.98 -29.03
N THR A 288 7.40 6.96 -29.27
CA THR A 288 7.20 5.81 -28.35
C THR A 288 7.71 4.53 -29.01
N ASP A 289 8.15 3.59 -28.18
CA ASP A 289 8.53 2.24 -28.61
C ASP A 289 8.13 1.22 -27.53
N THR A 290 7.66 0.05 -27.95
CA THR A 290 7.28 -1.01 -27.02
C THR A 290 8.51 -1.79 -26.59
N ILE A 291 8.79 -1.83 -25.30
CA ILE A 291 9.90 -2.55 -24.69
C ILE A 291 9.48 -3.96 -24.29
N TYR A 292 8.28 -4.10 -23.70
CA TYR A 292 7.73 -5.38 -23.27
C TYR A 292 6.21 -5.39 -23.46
N ASN A 293 5.67 -6.40 -24.12
CA ASN A 293 4.27 -6.44 -24.57
C ASN A 293 3.42 -7.42 -23.75
N GLU A 294 3.60 -7.39 -22.43
CA GLU A 294 2.74 -8.12 -21.49
C GLU A 294 2.44 -7.24 -20.30
N LYS A 295 1.34 -7.55 -19.59
CA LYS A 295 0.94 -6.84 -18.37
C LYS A 295 1.93 -7.10 -17.25
N VAL A 296 2.38 -6.02 -16.63
CA VAL A 296 3.28 -6.04 -15.48
C VAL A 296 2.84 -5.04 -14.42
N TYR A 297 3.39 -5.18 -13.21
CA TYR A 297 3.14 -4.29 -12.08
C TYR A 297 4.44 -3.68 -11.63
N GLY A 298 4.48 -2.36 -11.60
CA GLY A 298 5.64 -1.56 -11.25
C GLY A 298 6.86 -1.93 -12.10
N SER A 299 7.66 -0.98 -12.48
CA SER A 299 8.93 -1.27 -13.10
C SER A 299 10.01 -0.37 -12.53
N VAL A 300 11.22 -0.89 -12.37
CA VAL A 300 12.38 -0.13 -11.90
C VAL A 300 13.53 -0.36 -12.86
N TYR A 301 14.06 0.75 -13.40
CA TYR A 301 15.20 0.71 -14.27
C TYR A 301 16.50 0.57 -13.49
N ASN A 302 17.33 -0.36 -13.86
CA ASN A 302 18.70 -0.48 -13.38
C ASN A 302 19.61 -1.10 -14.47
N ASP A 303 20.70 -0.42 -14.79
CA ASP A 303 21.78 -0.90 -15.68
C ASP A 303 21.30 -1.56 -16.98
N GLY A 304 20.46 -0.86 -17.74
CA GLY A 304 19.96 -1.34 -19.04
C GLY A 304 18.82 -2.35 -18.98
N TYR A 305 18.29 -2.62 -17.80
CA TYR A 305 17.15 -3.51 -17.59
C TYR A 305 16.02 -2.81 -16.84
N LEU A 306 14.80 -3.21 -17.18
CA LEU A 306 13.60 -2.89 -16.39
C LEU A 306 13.20 -4.16 -15.62
N TYR A 307 13.18 -4.06 -14.30
CA TYR A 307 12.73 -5.10 -13.38
C TYR A 307 11.27 -4.88 -13.04
N PHE A 308 10.44 -5.91 -13.01
CA PHE A 308 9.00 -5.80 -12.83
C PHE A 308 8.38 -7.07 -12.23
N ILE A 309 7.16 -6.95 -11.75
CA ILE A 309 6.34 -8.10 -11.35
C ILE A 309 5.40 -8.45 -12.49
N THR A 310 5.37 -9.73 -12.87
CA THR A 310 4.42 -10.27 -13.85
C THR A 310 3.03 -10.46 -13.21
N ASP A 311 2.01 -10.66 -14.02
CA ASP A 311 0.64 -11.01 -13.57
C ASP A 311 0.58 -12.35 -12.80
N ARG A 312 1.59 -13.22 -12.98
CA ARG A 312 1.76 -14.48 -12.24
C ARG A 312 2.61 -14.36 -10.97
N GLN A 313 2.77 -13.14 -10.45
CA GLN A 313 3.54 -12.86 -9.22
C GLN A 313 4.99 -13.39 -9.30
N SER A 314 5.61 -13.23 -10.44
CA SER A 314 7.02 -13.56 -10.66
C SER A 314 7.81 -12.27 -10.87
N LEU A 315 9.03 -12.21 -10.38
CA LEU A 315 9.95 -11.12 -10.69
C LEU A 315 10.60 -11.40 -12.04
N GLY A 316 10.39 -10.50 -12.98
CA GLY A 316 11.01 -10.53 -14.30
C GLY A 316 11.91 -9.32 -14.54
N ARG A 317 12.66 -9.39 -15.61
CA ARG A 317 13.37 -8.24 -16.19
C ARG A 317 13.34 -8.30 -17.70
N VAL A 318 13.46 -7.16 -18.34
CA VAL A 318 13.63 -7.02 -19.80
C VAL A 318 14.79 -6.08 -20.10
N SER A 319 15.62 -6.44 -21.06
CA SER A 319 16.66 -5.55 -21.59
C SER A 319 16.01 -4.44 -22.43
N VAL A 320 16.28 -3.18 -22.12
CA VAL A 320 15.73 -2.05 -22.90
C VAL A 320 16.33 -1.99 -24.29
N LYS A 321 17.51 -2.59 -24.51
CA LYS A 321 18.22 -2.62 -25.81
C LYS A 321 17.80 -3.80 -26.68
N SER A 322 17.89 -5.03 -26.17
CA SER A 322 17.57 -6.23 -26.96
C SER A 322 16.11 -6.62 -26.90
N LYS A 323 15.33 -6.09 -25.92
CA LYS A 323 13.94 -6.46 -25.62
C LYS A 323 13.77 -7.93 -25.20
N GLU A 324 14.87 -8.61 -24.91
CA GLU A 324 14.83 -9.95 -24.34
C GLU A 324 14.43 -9.92 -22.88
N SER A 325 13.48 -10.75 -22.51
CA SER A 325 12.97 -10.86 -21.15
C SER A 325 13.41 -12.15 -20.47
N GLN A 326 13.48 -12.11 -19.15
CA GLN A 326 13.84 -13.23 -18.30
C GLN A 326 13.07 -13.19 -16.99
N ILE A 327 12.53 -14.33 -16.56
CA ILE A 327 12.02 -14.50 -15.18
C ILE A 327 13.22 -14.78 -14.26
N ILE A 328 13.31 -14.03 -13.19
CA ILE A 328 14.39 -14.10 -12.19
C ILE A 328 13.96 -14.95 -11.00
N LEU A 329 12.73 -14.72 -10.51
CA LEU A 329 12.15 -15.44 -9.38
C LEU A 329 10.70 -15.77 -9.67
N THR A 330 10.27 -16.95 -9.23
CA THR A 330 8.87 -17.36 -9.21
C THR A 330 8.36 -17.34 -7.77
N ASP A 331 7.04 -17.43 -7.60
CA ASP A 331 6.37 -17.61 -6.30
C ASP A 331 6.68 -16.51 -5.26
N MET A 332 6.67 -15.26 -5.70
CA MET A 332 6.70 -14.13 -4.77
C MET A 332 5.41 -14.12 -3.94
N GLY A 333 5.54 -13.98 -2.63
CA GLY A 333 4.39 -13.95 -1.73
C GLY A 333 3.53 -12.69 -1.87
N TYR A 334 4.13 -11.62 -2.42
CA TYR A 334 3.50 -10.31 -2.60
C TYR A 334 3.92 -9.70 -3.94
N SER A 335 2.99 -8.99 -4.58
CA SER A 335 3.23 -8.30 -5.86
C SER A 335 3.95 -6.98 -5.66
N MET A 336 4.99 -6.97 -4.81
CA MET A 336 5.80 -5.77 -4.56
C MET A 336 7.27 -6.13 -4.33
N PHE A 337 8.14 -5.28 -4.77
CA PHE A 337 9.56 -5.31 -4.48
C PHE A 337 10.11 -3.88 -4.38
N VAL A 338 11.22 -3.74 -3.71
CA VAL A 338 12.05 -2.53 -3.79
C VAL A 338 13.48 -2.92 -4.14
N MET A 339 14.21 -2.00 -4.72
CA MET A 339 15.59 -2.27 -5.11
C MET A 339 16.51 -1.08 -4.91
N SER A 340 17.78 -1.40 -4.71
CA SER A 340 18.91 -0.50 -4.80
C SER A 340 19.77 -0.87 -6.02
N ASP A 341 20.88 -0.17 -6.22
CA ASP A 341 21.86 -0.49 -7.26
C ASP A 341 22.37 -1.94 -7.20
N GLU A 342 22.46 -2.51 -5.99
CA GLU A 342 23.12 -3.80 -5.74
C GLU A 342 22.14 -4.96 -5.53
N ALA A 343 20.91 -4.71 -5.11
CA ALA A 343 20.02 -5.77 -4.64
C ALA A 343 18.53 -5.46 -4.87
N ILE A 344 17.76 -6.54 -4.97
CA ILE A 344 16.30 -6.52 -4.94
C ILE A 344 15.83 -7.11 -3.62
N TYR A 345 14.87 -6.44 -3.00
CA TYR A 345 14.22 -6.90 -1.76
C TYR A 345 12.77 -7.21 -2.04
N TYR A 346 12.31 -8.35 -1.56
CA TYR A 346 10.95 -8.83 -1.77
C TYR A 346 10.48 -9.67 -0.58
N VAL A 347 9.18 -9.90 -0.46
CA VAL A 347 8.62 -10.76 0.57
C VAL A 347 8.14 -12.05 -0.06
N GLY A 348 8.62 -13.18 0.45
CA GLY A 348 8.20 -14.52 0.03
C GLY A 348 6.86 -14.94 0.64
N SER A 349 6.29 -16.04 0.12
CA SER A 349 5.04 -16.63 0.61
C SER A 349 5.11 -17.11 2.07
N ASP A 350 6.32 -17.29 2.60
CA ASP A 350 6.59 -17.66 3.99
C ASP A 350 6.68 -16.46 4.96
N ALA A 351 6.27 -15.27 4.51
CA ALA A 351 6.37 -14.00 5.23
C ALA A 351 7.80 -13.63 5.66
N LYS A 352 8.80 -14.09 4.92
CA LYS A 352 10.17 -13.62 5.07
C LYS A 352 10.48 -12.55 4.02
N MET A 353 11.26 -11.58 4.44
CA MET A 353 11.91 -10.66 3.53
C MET A 353 13.21 -11.27 3.04
N TYR A 354 13.43 -11.19 1.75
CA TYR A 354 14.61 -11.68 1.07
C TYR A 354 15.36 -10.55 0.39
N ARG A 355 16.68 -10.66 0.39
CA ARG A 355 17.60 -9.89 -0.45
C ARG A 355 18.12 -10.78 -1.56
N LEU A 356 17.87 -10.41 -2.80
CA LEU A 356 18.51 -10.99 -3.99
C LEU A 356 19.65 -10.07 -4.41
N ASP A 357 20.87 -10.54 -4.27
CA ASP A 357 22.06 -9.84 -4.71
C ASP A 357 22.18 -9.89 -6.25
N LEU A 358 22.28 -8.72 -6.89
CA LEU A 358 22.27 -8.62 -8.36
C LEU A 358 23.56 -9.12 -8.99
N SER A 359 24.69 -9.10 -8.29
CA SER A 359 25.98 -9.55 -8.81
C SER A 359 26.14 -11.06 -8.68
N THR A 360 25.87 -11.59 -7.47
CA THR A 360 26.09 -13.02 -7.17
C THR A 360 24.89 -13.90 -7.48
N LYS A 361 23.71 -13.30 -7.68
CA LYS A 361 22.40 -13.98 -7.85
C LYS A 361 21.99 -14.82 -6.62
N LYS A 362 22.61 -14.58 -5.48
CA LYS A 362 22.25 -15.27 -4.23
C LYS A 362 21.10 -14.59 -3.54
N THR A 363 20.19 -15.39 -3.04
CA THR A 363 19.08 -14.96 -2.20
C THR A 363 19.39 -15.26 -0.74
N THR A 364 19.16 -14.27 0.14
CA THR A 364 19.37 -14.39 1.58
C THR A 364 18.15 -13.85 2.30
N ALA A 365 17.64 -14.57 3.30
CA ALA A 365 16.58 -14.06 4.16
C ALA A 365 17.17 -12.98 5.08
N VAL A 366 16.52 -11.81 5.12
CA VAL A 366 16.97 -10.65 5.92
C VAL A 366 16.07 -10.36 7.11
N TYR A 367 14.79 -10.75 7.05
CA TYR A 367 13.86 -10.55 8.15
C TYR A 367 12.69 -11.53 8.10
N GLN A 368 12.12 -11.89 9.26
CA GLN A 368 10.91 -12.71 9.39
C GLN A 368 9.79 -11.85 9.96
N PHE A 369 8.72 -11.63 9.20
CA PHE A 369 7.52 -10.95 9.70
C PHE A 369 6.70 -11.89 10.59
N GLN A 370 6.03 -11.30 11.58
CA GLN A 370 5.09 -12.03 12.44
C GLN A 370 3.69 -12.08 11.82
N SER A 371 3.37 -11.16 10.94
CA SER A 371 2.10 -11.10 10.24
C SER A 371 2.29 -11.38 8.74
N HIS A 372 1.19 -11.79 8.09
CA HIS A 372 1.13 -11.99 6.64
C HIS A 372 0.48 -10.79 5.92
N ARG A 373 0.49 -9.58 6.52
CA ARG A 373 -0.17 -8.40 5.95
C ARG A 373 0.84 -7.29 5.69
N ILE A 374 1.61 -7.45 4.64
CA ILE A 374 2.57 -6.44 4.20
C ILE A 374 1.86 -5.51 3.20
N ASN A 375 1.74 -4.24 3.55
CA ASN A 375 0.95 -3.27 2.80
C ASN A 375 1.79 -2.19 2.12
N GLY A 376 3.12 -2.22 2.27
CA GLY A 376 4.01 -1.28 1.63
C GLY A 376 5.46 -1.57 1.94
N MET A 377 6.33 -1.31 0.99
CA MET A 377 7.78 -1.42 1.12
C MET A 377 8.43 -0.19 0.52
N GLN A 378 9.42 0.35 1.22
CA GLN A 378 10.23 1.48 0.77
C GLN A 378 11.68 1.20 1.10
N ILE A 379 12.59 1.78 0.35
CA ILE A 379 14.02 1.67 0.61
C ILE A 379 14.67 3.06 0.67
N VAL A 380 15.49 3.27 1.67
CA VAL A 380 16.34 4.46 1.80
C VAL A 380 17.70 4.02 2.29
N ASN A 381 18.70 4.14 1.45
CA ASN A 381 20.04 3.62 1.71
C ASN A 381 19.98 2.12 2.06
N ASP A 382 20.55 1.72 3.16
CA ASP A 382 20.56 0.34 3.64
C ASP A 382 19.39 0.03 4.58
N HIS A 383 18.30 0.82 4.53
CA HIS A 383 17.14 0.65 5.40
C HIS A 383 15.88 0.37 4.59
N LEU A 384 15.23 -0.72 4.91
CA LEU A 384 13.92 -1.08 4.38
C LEU A 384 12.86 -0.63 5.38
N PHE A 385 11.93 0.16 4.90
CA PHE A 385 10.72 0.54 5.59
C PHE A 385 9.61 -0.36 5.10
N VAL A 386 9.02 -1.15 5.99
CA VAL A 386 7.97 -2.12 5.64
C VAL A 386 6.75 -1.85 6.48
N LYS A 387 5.63 -1.64 5.83
CA LYS A 387 4.34 -1.47 6.49
C LYS A 387 3.72 -2.84 6.72
N ASP A 388 3.87 -3.34 7.96
CA ASP A 388 3.32 -4.61 8.42
C ASP A 388 2.02 -4.34 9.17
N ASN A 389 0.89 -4.66 8.53
CA ASN A 389 -0.45 -4.29 8.99
C ASN A 389 -0.64 -2.75 8.99
N GLN A 390 -0.61 -2.09 10.16
CA GLN A 390 -0.68 -0.63 10.28
C GLN A 390 0.64 0.00 10.73
N ASP A 391 1.61 -0.82 11.15
CA ASP A 391 2.86 -0.37 11.74
C ASP A 391 3.99 -0.36 10.72
N TRP A 392 4.86 0.64 10.81
CA TRP A 392 6.09 0.65 10.08
C TRP A 392 7.19 -0.07 10.84
N LYS A 393 7.91 -0.94 10.16
CA LYS A 393 9.13 -1.60 10.63
C LYS A 393 10.28 -1.16 9.77
N VAL A 394 11.42 -0.91 10.40
CA VAL A 394 12.65 -0.59 9.70
C VAL A 394 13.62 -1.74 9.86
N VAL A 395 14.11 -2.25 8.74
CA VAL A 395 15.06 -3.35 8.69
C VAL A 395 16.34 -2.85 8.08
N ASN A 396 17.44 -2.95 8.81
CA ASN A 396 18.77 -2.67 8.26
C ASN A 396 19.20 -3.85 7.37
N THR A 397 19.52 -3.58 6.12
CA THR A 397 19.86 -4.60 5.13
C THR A 397 21.29 -5.13 5.25
N SER A 398 22.20 -4.32 5.83
CA SER A 398 23.59 -4.70 6.05
C SER A 398 23.78 -5.55 7.30
N ASN A 399 22.83 -5.47 8.23
CA ASN A 399 22.88 -6.17 9.50
C ASN A 399 21.50 -6.76 9.83
N THR A 400 21.28 -7.99 9.43
CA THR A 400 19.97 -8.69 9.46
C THR A 400 19.33 -8.84 10.86
N LYS A 401 19.91 -8.22 11.90
CA LYS A 401 19.50 -8.39 13.29
C LYS A 401 18.46 -7.39 13.78
N TYR A 402 18.15 -6.29 13.03
CA TYR A 402 17.37 -5.17 13.58
C TYR A 402 16.09 -4.91 12.78
N ALA A 403 14.96 -5.00 13.47
CA ALA A 403 13.73 -4.35 13.08
C ALA A 403 13.36 -3.34 14.16
N VAL A 404 13.20 -2.09 13.76
CA VAL A 404 12.66 -1.04 14.63
C VAL A 404 11.18 -0.90 14.33
N ILE A 405 10.36 -0.95 15.37
CA ILE A 405 8.93 -0.65 15.28
C ILE A 405 8.80 0.82 15.64
N PHE A 406 8.22 1.61 14.74
CA PHE A 406 7.80 2.96 15.09
C PHE A 406 6.49 2.88 15.85
N GLU A 407 6.58 3.00 17.15
CA GLU A 407 5.44 3.33 17.99
C GLU A 407 5.12 4.82 17.80
N ASN A 408 3.84 5.16 17.67
CA ASN A 408 3.32 6.50 17.42
C ASN A 408 3.46 7.45 18.61
#